data_8a5788e21bfa2784e9fedab49a430dfd
#
_entry.id   8a5788e21bfa2784e9fedab49a430dfd
#
_cell.length_a   1.000
_cell.length_b   1.000
_cell.length_c   1.000
_cell.angle_alpha   90.00
_cell.angle_beta   90.00
_cell.angle_gamma   90.00
#
_symmetry.space_group_name_H-M   'P 1'
#
loop_
_entity.id
_entity.type
_entity.pdbx_description
1 polymer ?
#
loop_
_entity_poly.entity_id
_entity_poly.type
_entity_poly.pdbx_seq_one_letter_code
_entity_poly.pdbx_strand_id
1 'polypeptide(L)'
;FSYRGALRAGLVYLLVSILWLQLSNYLLINFIDEPLELGRWLQARGYVWVSLSALVIYWIGRRFARAHALQQPLKENRERLRQAAAVFDCTREGVLVTDTQGLIVRVNRAFMEITGYQCEDVMGQRPSLFKSGRHSAHFYQQMFHALQSTGEWSGEIWNRRKSGEVYPQRQTIRVIHDDQG
;
A
#
# COMPACT_ATOMS: atom_id res chain seq x y z
N PHE A 1 3.49 -2.44 17.82
CA PHE A 1 3.75 -2.45 19.28
C PHE A 1 2.99 -3.64 19.86
N SER A 2 3.68 -4.66 20.39
CA SER A 2 3.01 -5.79 20.99
C SER A 2 2.43 -5.36 22.34
N TYR A 3 1.27 -5.90 22.70
CA TYR A 3 0.64 -5.73 24.02
C TYR A 3 1.63 -5.91 25.18
N ARG A 4 2.61 -6.79 25.02
CA ARG A 4 3.73 -7.00 25.94
C ARG A 4 4.65 -5.79 26.11
N GLY A 5 4.84 -4.97 25.09
CA GLY A 5 5.65 -3.74 25.16
C GLY A 5 4.97 -2.64 25.96
N ALA A 6 3.65 -2.47 25.78
CA ALA A 6 2.85 -1.51 26.53
C ALA A 6 2.77 -1.88 28.03
N LEU A 7 2.59 -3.18 28.30
CA LEU A 7 2.54 -3.69 29.68
C LEU A 7 3.87 -3.50 30.41
N ARG A 8 5.01 -3.75 29.75
CA ARG A 8 6.35 -3.50 30.30
C ARG A 8 6.59 -2.02 30.61
N ALA A 9 6.21 -1.14 29.68
CA ALA A 9 6.33 0.30 29.89
C ALA A 9 5.49 0.79 31.08
N GLY A 10 4.26 0.27 31.24
CA GLY A 10 3.40 0.55 32.37
C GLY A 10 3.98 0.07 33.69
N LEU A 11 4.56 -1.14 33.74
CA LEU A 11 5.21 -1.68 34.92
C LEU A 11 6.44 -0.87 35.31
N VAL A 12 7.30 -0.50 34.36
CA VAL A 12 8.47 0.34 34.62
C VAL A 12 8.06 1.70 35.16
N TYR A 13 7.03 2.33 34.58
CA TYR A 13 6.50 3.59 35.07
C TYR A 13 5.98 3.48 36.50
N LEU A 14 5.28 2.42 36.84
CA LEU A 14 4.73 2.18 38.17
C LEU A 14 5.87 1.98 39.23
N LEU A 15 6.89 1.22 38.88
CA LEU A 15 8.06 1.01 39.73
C LEU A 15 8.83 2.31 39.98
N VAL A 16 9.09 3.10 38.94
CA VAL A 16 9.76 4.40 39.04
C VAL A 16 8.94 5.36 39.88
N SER A 17 7.61 5.34 39.79
CA SER A 17 6.68 6.15 40.56
C SER A 17 6.76 5.85 42.04
N ILE A 18 6.75 4.56 42.42
CA ILE A 18 6.83 4.11 43.80
C ILE A 18 8.20 4.49 44.40
N LEU A 19 9.28 4.25 43.66
CA LEU A 19 10.66 4.56 44.10
C LEU A 19 10.84 6.08 44.35
N TRP A 20 10.30 6.90 43.44
CA TRP A 20 10.32 8.35 43.57
C TRP A 20 9.52 8.84 44.78
N LEU A 21 8.33 8.28 45.01
CA LEU A 21 7.53 8.60 46.20
C LEU A 21 8.26 8.28 47.51
N GLN A 22 8.90 7.13 47.59
CA GLN A 22 9.65 6.72 48.78
C GLN A 22 10.87 7.59 48.99
N LEU A 23 11.68 7.81 47.94
CA LEU A 23 12.90 8.63 48.00
C LEU A 23 12.56 10.08 48.36
N SER A 24 11.58 10.68 47.73
CA SER A 24 11.18 12.06 47.99
C SER A 24 10.59 12.24 49.40
N ASN A 25 9.88 11.24 49.91
CA ASN A 25 9.38 11.24 51.26
C ASN A 25 10.51 11.18 52.28
N TYR A 26 11.49 10.29 52.08
CA TYR A 26 12.67 10.18 52.89
C TYR A 26 13.49 11.49 52.95
N LEU A 27 13.72 12.11 51.80
CA LEU A 27 14.44 13.39 51.70
C LEU A 27 13.72 14.51 52.43
N LEU A 28 12.39 14.66 52.21
CA LEU A 28 11.59 15.71 52.80
C LEU A 28 11.58 15.62 54.37
N ILE A 29 11.44 14.41 54.90
CA ILE A 29 11.38 14.17 56.35
C ILE A 29 12.72 14.43 57.01
N ASN A 30 13.86 14.11 56.36
CA ASN A 30 15.21 14.23 56.96
C ASN A 30 15.86 15.61 56.75
N PHE A 31 15.38 16.43 55.83
CA PHE A 31 16.00 17.73 55.51
C PHE A 31 15.13 18.96 55.82
N ILE A 32 13.88 18.77 56.23
CA ILE A 32 13.00 19.89 56.57
C ILE A 32 12.53 19.77 58.02
N ASP A 33 13.06 20.65 58.88
CA ASP A 33 12.77 20.67 60.31
C ASP A 33 11.46 21.39 60.68
N GLU A 34 10.97 22.29 59.79
CA GLU A 34 9.74 23.08 60.06
C GLU A 34 8.47 22.40 59.51
N PRO A 35 7.45 22.12 60.35
CA PRO A 35 6.24 21.40 59.94
C PRO A 35 5.44 22.14 58.87
N LEU A 36 5.45 23.47 58.86
CA LEU A 36 4.69 24.29 57.91
C LEU A 36 5.31 24.27 56.52
N GLU A 37 6.62 24.26 56.44
CA GLU A 37 7.37 24.13 55.19
C GLU A 37 7.24 22.72 54.61
N LEU A 38 7.29 21.69 55.45
CA LEU A 38 7.10 20.31 55.05
C LEU A 38 5.73 20.10 54.33
N GLY A 39 4.65 20.70 54.84
CA GLY A 39 3.33 20.63 54.22
C GLY A 39 3.29 21.24 52.85
N ARG A 40 3.95 22.39 52.65
CA ARG A 40 4.03 23.06 51.33
C ARG A 40 4.83 22.23 50.31
N TRP A 41 5.92 21.65 50.71
CA TRP A 41 6.76 20.80 49.85
C TRP A 41 6.05 19.49 49.45
N LEU A 42 5.28 18.89 50.36
CA LEU A 42 4.48 17.71 50.08
C LEU A 42 3.40 17.98 49.04
N GLN A 43 2.73 19.14 49.14
CA GLN A 43 1.74 19.55 48.11
C GLN A 43 2.38 19.84 46.75
N ALA A 44 3.46 20.60 46.73
CA ALA A 44 4.19 20.94 45.53
C ALA A 44 4.68 19.68 44.78
N ARG A 45 5.18 18.69 45.51
CA ARG A 45 5.57 17.38 44.98
C ARG A 45 4.41 16.69 44.30
N GLY A 46 3.21 16.72 44.91
CA GLY A 46 2.00 16.15 44.34
C GLY A 46 1.65 16.76 42.98
N TYR A 47 1.68 18.09 42.88
CA TYR A 47 1.36 18.78 41.60
C TYR A 47 2.40 18.48 40.52
N VAL A 48 3.71 18.46 40.86
CA VAL A 48 4.77 18.10 39.91
C VAL A 48 4.57 16.67 39.37
N TRP A 49 4.20 15.74 40.26
CA TRP A 49 4.00 14.34 39.83
C TRP A 49 2.79 14.17 38.92
N VAL A 50 1.67 14.82 39.27
CA VAL A 50 0.47 14.79 38.43
C VAL A 50 0.74 15.40 37.04
N SER A 51 1.46 16.52 37.00
CA SER A 51 1.81 17.20 35.74
C SER A 51 2.72 16.35 34.87
N LEU A 52 3.75 15.71 35.46
CA LEU A 52 4.65 14.78 34.75
C LEU A 52 3.89 13.58 34.19
N SER A 53 2.99 13.01 34.99
CA SER A 53 2.16 11.88 34.58
C SER A 53 1.24 12.23 33.41
N ALA A 54 0.59 13.38 33.48
CA ALA A 54 -0.25 13.91 32.39
C ALA A 54 0.55 14.11 31.10
N LEU A 55 1.79 14.64 31.21
CA LEU A 55 2.67 14.87 30.08
C LEU A 55 3.12 13.55 29.41
N VAL A 56 3.44 12.54 30.21
CA VAL A 56 3.79 11.20 29.72
C VAL A 56 2.62 10.54 29.00
N ILE A 57 1.42 10.59 29.61
CA ILE A 57 0.21 10.05 28.99
C ILE A 57 -0.11 10.76 27.68
N TYR A 58 -0.03 12.10 27.67
CA TYR A 58 -0.20 12.89 26.45
C TYR A 58 0.80 12.52 25.35
N TRP A 59 2.07 12.37 25.72
CA TRP A 59 3.13 12.01 24.77
C TRP A 59 2.92 10.60 24.19
N ILE A 60 2.58 9.64 25.03
CA ILE A 60 2.25 8.27 24.63
C ILE A 60 1.02 8.29 23.72
N GLY A 61 -0.06 8.96 24.10
CA GLY A 61 -1.28 9.08 23.29
C GLY A 61 -1.01 9.68 21.93
N ARG A 62 -0.20 10.75 21.87
CA ARG A 62 0.18 11.40 20.62
C ARG A 62 1.04 10.50 19.72
N ARG A 63 1.91 9.69 20.32
CA ARG A 63 2.73 8.73 19.58
C ARG A 63 1.88 7.56 19.02
N PHE A 64 0.92 7.08 19.79
CA PHE A 64 -0.07 6.10 19.34
C PHE A 64 -0.93 6.63 18.18
N ALA A 65 -1.47 7.83 18.32
CA ALA A 65 -2.28 8.46 17.29
C ALA A 65 -1.52 8.61 15.96
N ARG A 66 -0.25 9.02 16.01
CA ARG A 66 0.61 9.11 14.80
C ARG A 66 0.89 7.75 14.16
N ALA A 67 1.15 6.72 14.96
CA ALA A 67 1.40 5.38 14.45
C ALA A 67 0.16 4.80 13.76
N HIS A 68 -1.03 5.02 14.30
CA HIS A 68 -2.30 4.59 13.69
C HIS A 68 -2.64 5.39 12.43
N ALA A 69 -2.39 6.70 12.42
CA ALA A 69 -2.66 7.55 11.26
C ALA A 69 -1.83 7.16 10.02
N LEU A 70 -0.61 6.64 10.21
CA LEU A 70 0.26 6.16 9.12
C LEU A 70 -0.12 4.76 8.61
N GLN A 71 -0.72 3.92 9.42
CA GLN A 71 -1.04 2.54 9.04
C GLN A 71 -2.35 2.40 8.24
N GLN A 72 -3.33 3.26 8.49
CA GLN A 72 -4.62 3.20 7.81
C GLN A 72 -4.53 3.45 6.30
N PRO A 73 -3.89 4.53 5.80
CA PRO A 73 -3.82 4.79 4.37
C PRO A 73 -3.04 3.71 3.61
N LEU A 74 -2.04 3.11 4.24
CA LEU A 74 -1.30 1.98 3.64
C LEU A 74 -2.16 0.73 3.49
N LYS A 75 -3.00 0.42 4.48
CA LYS A 75 -3.93 -0.72 4.40
C LYS A 75 -5.00 -0.50 3.33
N GLU A 76 -5.60 0.68 3.28
CA GLU A 76 -6.61 1.03 2.28
C GLU A 76 -6.04 1.00 0.86
N ASN A 77 -4.84 1.55 0.65
CA ASN A 77 -4.19 1.53 -0.65
C ASN A 77 -3.84 0.10 -1.08
N ARG A 78 -3.33 -0.71 -0.15
CA ARG A 78 -3.05 -2.13 -0.41
C ARG A 78 -4.33 -2.91 -0.76
N GLU A 79 -5.44 -2.63 -0.08
CA GLU A 79 -6.72 -3.27 -0.35
C GLU A 79 -7.28 -2.87 -1.72
N ARG A 80 -7.21 -1.57 -2.08
CA ARG A 80 -7.60 -1.08 -3.42
C ARG A 80 -6.77 -1.73 -4.52
N LEU A 81 -5.45 -1.84 -4.33
CA LEU A 81 -4.57 -2.51 -5.29
C LEU A 81 -4.90 -4.01 -5.42
N ARG A 82 -5.23 -4.68 -4.32
CA ARG A 82 -5.66 -6.08 -4.33
C ARG A 82 -6.98 -6.26 -5.06
N GLN A 83 -7.95 -5.39 -4.81
CA GLN A 83 -9.25 -5.42 -5.50
C GLN A 83 -9.07 -5.19 -7.00
N ALA A 84 -8.27 -4.19 -7.41
CA ALA A 84 -7.97 -3.94 -8.82
C ALA A 84 -7.28 -5.14 -9.49
N ALA A 85 -6.32 -5.78 -8.80
CA ALA A 85 -5.67 -6.98 -9.29
C ALA A 85 -6.65 -8.16 -9.40
N ALA A 86 -7.55 -8.34 -8.42
CA ALA A 86 -8.56 -9.39 -8.48
C ALA A 86 -9.54 -9.20 -9.65
N VAL A 87 -10.00 -7.97 -9.90
CA VAL A 87 -10.86 -7.66 -11.06
C VAL A 87 -10.14 -7.97 -12.36
N PHE A 88 -8.86 -7.59 -12.47
CA PHE A 88 -8.05 -7.87 -13.66
C PHE A 88 -7.91 -9.38 -13.93
N ASP A 89 -7.76 -10.21 -12.90
CA ASP A 89 -7.57 -11.65 -13.03
C ASP A 89 -8.91 -12.44 -13.11
N CYS A 90 -10.02 -11.87 -12.61
CA CYS A 90 -11.33 -12.53 -12.62
C CYS A 90 -12.13 -12.32 -13.91
N THR A 91 -11.71 -11.42 -14.80
CA THR A 91 -12.39 -11.23 -16.09
C THR A 91 -12.21 -12.46 -16.97
N ARG A 92 -13.26 -12.79 -17.74
CA ARG A 92 -13.20 -13.85 -18.74
C ARG A 92 -12.57 -13.40 -20.06
N GLU A 93 -12.39 -12.11 -20.22
CA GLU A 93 -11.73 -11.52 -21.38
C GLU A 93 -10.21 -11.49 -21.17
N GLY A 94 -9.46 -11.86 -22.20
CA GLY A 94 -8.01 -11.78 -22.19
C GLY A 94 -7.58 -10.32 -22.20
N VAL A 95 -6.90 -9.87 -21.15
CA VAL A 95 -6.37 -8.51 -21.01
C VAL A 95 -4.85 -8.54 -21.10
N LEU A 96 -4.30 -7.63 -21.88
CA LEU A 96 -2.87 -7.42 -22.07
C LEU A 96 -2.57 -5.93 -21.95
N VAL A 97 -1.52 -5.58 -21.23
CA VAL A 97 -1.05 -4.19 -21.05
C VAL A 97 0.36 -4.08 -21.60
N THR A 98 0.62 -3.02 -22.36
CA THR A 98 1.96 -2.68 -22.85
C THR A 98 2.44 -1.37 -22.24
N ASP A 99 3.75 -1.18 -22.21
CA ASP A 99 4.38 0.10 -21.92
C ASP A 99 4.32 1.05 -23.13
N THR A 100 4.90 2.24 -23.00
CA THR A 100 5.00 3.27 -24.05
C THR A 100 5.86 2.84 -25.24
N GLN A 101 6.70 1.80 -25.10
CA GLN A 101 7.49 1.22 -26.18
C GLN A 101 6.76 0.08 -26.90
N GLY A 102 5.54 -0.25 -26.44
CA GLY A 102 4.73 -1.35 -26.95
C GLY A 102 5.21 -2.73 -26.50
N LEU A 103 5.96 -2.82 -25.41
CA LEU A 103 6.39 -4.08 -24.82
C LEU A 103 5.35 -4.53 -23.77
N ILE A 104 5.03 -5.80 -23.73
CA ILE A 104 4.05 -6.39 -22.80
C ILE A 104 4.59 -6.33 -21.41
N VAL A 105 3.88 -5.63 -20.51
CA VAL A 105 4.22 -5.49 -19.09
C VAL A 105 3.24 -6.23 -18.18
N ARG A 106 2.05 -6.61 -18.69
CA ARG A 106 1.08 -7.37 -17.89
C ARG A 106 0.11 -8.13 -18.75
N VAL A 107 -0.24 -9.33 -18.32
CA VAL A 107 -1.34 -10.15 -18.88
C VAL A 107 -2.17 -10.72 -17.74
N ASN A 108 -3.46 -10.96 -17.97
CA ASN A 108 -4.33 -11.61 -17.00
C ASN A 108 -4.42 -13.13 -17.25
N ARG A 109 -5.06 -13.81 -16.30
CA ARG A 109 -5.26 -15.26 -16.38
C ARG A 109 -6.01 -15.69 -17.62
N ALA A 110 -7.11 -14.99 -17.99
CA ALA A 110 -7.90 -15.32 -19.17
C ALA A 110 -7.08 -15.21 -20.47
N PHE A 111 -6.18 -14.22 -20.55
CA PHE A 111 -5.28 -14.12 -21.70
C PHE A 111 -4.42 -15.38 -21.86
N MET A 112 -3.84 -15.89 -20.77
CA MET A 112 -3.02 -17.10 -20.81
C MET A 112 -3.84 -18.33 -21.20
N GLU A 113 -5.05 -18.46 -20.67
CA GLU A 113 -5.98 -19.55 -21.01
C GLU A 113 -6.42 -19.51 -22.48
N ILE A 114 -6.71 -18.32 -23.02
CA ILE A 114 -7.16 -18.13 -24.41
C ILE A 114 -6.02 -18.35 -25.40
N THR A 115 -4.85 -17.82 -25.12
CA THR A 115 -3.73 -17.81 -26.07
C THR A 115 -2.80 -19.00 -25.95
N GLY A 116 -2.78 -19.65 -24.78
CA GLY A 116 -1.88 -20.75 -24.42
C GLY A 116 -0.45 -20.31 -24.10
N TYR A 117 -0.15 -19.00 -24.12
CA TYR A 117 1.11 -18.45 -23.68
C TYR A 117 1.12 -18.28 -22.17
N GLN A 118 2.24 -18.54 -21.52
CA GLN A 118 2.46 -18.23 -20.12
C GLN A 118 3.01 -16.80 -19.96
N CYS A 119 2.94 -16.26 -18.76
CA CYS A 119 3.42 -14.91 -18.47
C CYS A 119 4.88 -14.71 -18.90
N GLU A 120 5.73 -15.68 -18.59
CA GLU A 120 7.18 -15.68 -18.88
C GLU A 120 7.47 -15.67 -20.39
N ASP A 121 6.58 -16.24 -21.21
CA ASP A 121 6.75 -16.29 -22.67
C ASP A 121 6.54 -14.92 -23.32
N VAL A 122 5.73 -14.06 -22.71
CA VAL A 122 5.22 -12.84 -23.35
C VAL A 122 5.74 -11.55 -22.74
N MET A 123 6.19 -11.57 -21.48
CA MET A 123 6.70 -10.37 -20.81
C MET A 123 7.91 -9.80 -21.57
N GLY A 124 7.89 -8.47 -21.82
CA GLY A 124 8.92 -7.77 -22.58
C GLY A 124 8.86 -8.03 -24.09
N GLN A 125 7.94 -8.88 -24.58
CA GLN A 125 7.74 -9.10 -26.01
C GLN A 125 6.73 -8.08 -26.58
N ARG A 126 6.73 -7.94 -27.91
CA ARG A 126 5.71 -7.13 -28.59
C ARG A 126 4.47 -7.96 -28.93
N PRO A 127 3.25 -7.37 -28.93
CA PRO A 127 2.03 -8.06 -29.34
C PRO A 127 2.06 -8.62 -30.78
N SER A 128 3.03 -8.18 -31.60
CA SER A 128 3.28 -8.77 -32.90
C SER A 128 3.61 -10.28 -32.86
N LEU A 129 3.98 -10.81 -31.69
CA LEU A 129 4.17 -12.24 -31.44
C LEU A 129 2.91 -13.06 -31.79
N PHE A 130 1.73 -12.49 -31.62
CA PHE A 130 0.44 -13.17 -31.83
C PHE A 130 -0.07 -13.07 -33.28
N LYS A 131 0.64 -12.38 -34.18
CA LYS A 131 0.19 -12.22 -35.57
C LYS A 131 0.03 -13.57 -36.26
N SER A 132 -1.16 -13.77 -36.87
CA SER A 132 -1.44 -14.96 -37.68
C SER A 132 -0.85 -14.91 -39.10
N GLY A 133 -0.54 -13.71 -39.58
CA GLY A 133 -0.16 -13.49 -40.99
C GLY A 133 -1.35 -13.30 -41.95
N ARG A 134 -2.60 -13.38 -41.48
CA ARG A 134 -3.81 -13.21 -42.30
C ARG A 134 -4.09 -11.75 -42.69
N HIS A 135 -3.71 -10.80 -41.85
CA HIS A 135 -3.93 -9.38 -42.09
C HIS A 135 -2.78 -8.77 -42.91
N SER A 136 -3.12 -7.88 -43.85
CA SER A 136 -2.15 -7.10 -44.60
C SER A 136 -1.46 -6.03 -43.75
N ALA A 137 -0.34 -5.50 -44.24
CA ALA A 137 0.32 -4.34 -43.61
C ALA A 137 -0.63 -3.14 -43.53
N HIS A 138 -1.51 -2.93 -44.50
CA HIS A 138 -2.50 -1.85 -44.53
C HIS A 138 -3.47 -1.92 -43.35
N PHE A 139 -3.92 -3.12 -42.98
CA PHE A 139 -4.80 -3.31 -41.81
C PHE A 139 -4.14 -2.79 -40.53
N TYR A 140 -2.87 -3.14 -40.30
CA TYR A 140 -2.14 -2.67 -39.12
C TYR A 140 -1.85 -1.17 -39.14
N GLN A 141 -1.61 -0.60 -40.32
CA GLN A 141 -1.45 0.86 -40.48
C GLN A 141 -2.74 1.60 -40.10
N GLN A 142 -3.90 1.13 -40.57
CA GLN A 142 -5.19 1.70 -40.16
C GLN A 142 -5.45 1.59 -38.67
N MET A 143 -5.14 0.44 -38.05
CA MET A 143 -5.25 0.23 -36.62
C MET A 143 -4.38 1.22 -35.85
N PHE A 144 -3.09 1.37 -36.20
CA PHE A 144 -2.19 2.33 -35.55
C PHE A 144 -2.60 3.78 -35.77
N HIS A 145 -3.10 4.12 -36.97
CA HIS A 145 -3.60 5.46 -37.24
C HIS A 145 -4.81 5.80 -36.36
N ALA A 146 -5.74 4.86 -36.17
CA ALA A 146 -6.88 5.02 -35.28
C ALA A 146 -6.41 5.25 -33.82
N LEU A 147 -5.48 4.43 -33.34
CA LEU A 147 -4.90 4.58 -31.99
C LEU A 147 -4.23 5.94 -31.78
N GLN A 148 -3.52 6.47 -32.79
CA GLN A 148 -2.88 7.78 -32.70
C GLN A 148 -3.87 8.94 -32.77
N SER A 149 -4.94 8.81 -33.55
CA SER A 149 -5.91 9.89 -33.79
C SER A 149 -7.02 9.96 -32.75
N THR A 150 -7.52 8.80 -32.29
CA THR A 150 -8.68 8.70 -31.39
C THR A 150 -8.34 8.10 -30.02
N GLY A 151 -7.13 7.56 -29.85
CA GLY A 151 -6.72 6.84 -28.62
C GLY A 151 -7.35 5.45 -28.48
N GLU A 152 -8.20 5.01 -29.43
CA GLU A 152 -8.89 3.74 -29.35
C GLU A 152 -9.00 3.07 -30.73
N TRP A 153 -8.96 1.74 -30.75
CA TRP A 153 -9.28 0.91 -31.87
C TRP A 153 -10.09 -0.31 -31.43
N SER A 154 -11.09 -0.71 -32.18
CA SER A 154 -11.86 -1.93 -31.95
C SER A 154 -12.16 -2.62 -33.28
N GLY A 155 -11.98 -3.93 -33.32
CA GLY A 155 -12.21 -4.71 -34.54
C GLY A 155 -11.99 -6.19 -34.34
N GLU A 156 -12.22 -6.95 -35.40
CA GLU A 156 -11.87 -8.36 -35.48
C GLU A 156 -10.44 -8.51 -35.97
N ILE A 157 -9.67 -9.33 -35.25
CA ILE A 157 -8.30 -9.63 -35.61
C ILE A 157 -8.07 -11.14 -35.57
N TRP A 158 -7.31 -11.66 -36.53
CA TRP A 158 -6.88 -13.05 -36.54
C TRP A 158 -5.51 -13.19 -35.90
N ASN A 159 -5.49 -13.85 -34.77
CA ASN A 159 -4.26 -14.12 -34.02
C ASN A 159 -3.89 -15.61 -34.07
N ARG A 160 -2.71 -15.91 -33.53
CA ARG A 160 -2.15 -17.27 -33.44
C ARG A 160 -1.84 -17.59 -31.97
N ARG A 161 -2.36 -18.72 -31.50
CA ARG A 161 -2.04 -19.29 -30.18
C ARG A 161 -0.62 -19.84 -30.15
N LYS A 162 -0.11 -20.12 -28.97
CA LYS A 162 1.18 -20.82 -28.78
C LYS A 162 1.20 -22.19 -29.45
N SER A 163 0.06 -22.87 -29.54
CA SER A 163 -0.12 -24.15 -30.27
C SER A 163 0.04 -24.04 -31.79
N GLY A 164 0.05 -22.81 -32.33
CA GLY A 164 0.03 -22.57 -33.77
C GLY A 164 -1.38 -22.39 -34.38
N GLU A 165 -2.45 -22.66 -33.62
CA GLU A 165 -3.84 -22.49 -34.07
C GLU A 165 -4.10 -21.01 -34.35
N VAL A 166 -4.70 -20.76 -35.55
CA VAL A 166 -5.11 -19.41 -35.96
C VAL A 166 -6.60 -19.25 -35.68
N TYR A 167 -6.96 -18.20 -34.93
CA TYR A 167 -8.33 -17.96 -34.49
C TYR A 167 -8.70 -16.48 -34.63
N PRO A 168 -9.98 -16.17 -34.89
CA PRO A 168 -10.51 -14.81 -34.88
C PRO A 168 -10.82 -14.41 -33.43
N GLN A 169 -10.56 -13.16 -33.10
CA GLN A 169 -11.02 -12.55 -31.85
C GLN A 169 -11.47 -11.12 -32.10
N ARG A 170 -12.45 -10.66 -31.33
CA ARG A 170 -12.74 -9.25 -31.21
C ARG A 170 -11.81 -8.63 -30.20
N GLN A 171 -11.13 -7.57 -30.58
CA GLN A 171 -10.15 -6.89 -29.72
C GLN A 171 -10.43 -5.39 -29.68
N THR A 172 -10.33 -4.82 -28.49
CA THR A 172 -10.33 -3.38 -28.27
C THR A 172 -8.98 -2.99 -27.69
N ILE A 173 -8.35 -1.98 -28.28
CA ILE A 173 -7.08 -1.41 -27.82
C ILE A 173 -7.33 0.03 -27.44
N ARG A 174 -6.86 0.45 -26.26
CA ARG A 174 -6.97 1.82 -25.75
C ARG A 174 -5.61 2.33 -25.29
N VAL A 175 -5.33 3.58 -25.62
CA VAL A 175 -4.20 4.30 -25.06
C VAL A 175 -4.62 4.82 -23.69
N ILE A 176 -3.84 4.52 -22.66
CA ILE A 176 -4.05 5.01 -21.30
C ILE A 176 -2.96 6.04 -21.04
N HIS A 177 -3.35 7.25 -20.69
CA HIS A 177 -2.44 8.29 -20.23
C HIS A 177 -2.36 8.23 -18.69
N ASP A 178 -1.17 8.38 -18.14
CA ASP A 178 -1.02 8.58 -16.70
C ASP A 178 -1.29 10.06 -16.34
N ASP A 179 -1.31 10.37 -15.04
CA ASP A 179 -1.59 11.74 -14.56
C ASP A 179 -0.51 12.77 -14.97
N GLN A 180 0.50 12.36 -15.73
CA GLN A 180 1.56 13.23 -16.25
C GLN A 180 1.47 13.47 -17.78
N GLY A 181 0.49 12.88 -18.47
CA GLY A 181 0.17 13.10 -19.90
C GLY A 181 0.53 11.97 -20.81
#